data_d88ba6897ac31e315017addb06181e6f
#
_entry.id   d88ba6897ac31e315017addb06181e6f
#
_cell.length_a   1.000
_cell.length_b   1.000
_cell.length_c   1.000
_cell.angle_alpha   90.00
_cell.angle_beta   90.00
_cell.angle_gamma   90.00
#
_symmetry.space_group_name_H-M   'P 1'
#
loop_
_entity.id
_entity.type
_entity.pdbx_description
1 polymer ?
#
loop_
_entity_poly.entity_id
_entity_poly.type
_entity_poly.pdbx_seq_one_letter_code
_entity_poly.pdbx_strand_id
1 'polypeptide(L)'
;MNKKTRKIVFVGLYIALAVVLQYVSGLIPFLQMPNGGNIDLGVIPVLMASYQFGYKTGIFTGLLCWLINLVLGISGSWFVSIPQYLFDYILPVSLLGLASAFPKIGKINNIYTGVTGAMILKYLSHVLSGVYYWFPETTY
;
A
#
# COMPACT_ATOMS: atom_id res chain seq x y z
N MET A 1 -19.91 21.41 -7.67
CA MET A 1 -19.66 19.98 -7.84
C MET A 1 -20.26 19.23 -6.65
N ASN A 2 -21.02 18.17 -6.92
CA ASN A 2 -21.62 17.33 -5.89
C ASN A 2 -20.54 16.65 -5.04
N LYS A 3 -20.83 16.39 -3.75
CA LYS A 3 -19.89 15.69 -2.83
C LYS A 3 -19.45 14.33 -3.36
N LYS A 4 -20.36 13.56 -3.96
CA LYS A 4 -20.03 12.25 -4.57
C LYS A 4 -19.08 12.40 -5.76
N THR A 5 -19.35 13.34 -6.65
CA THR A 5 -18.52 13.62 -7.82
C THR A 5 -17.14 14.09 -7.39
N ARG A 6 -17.05 14.98 -6.40
CA ARG A 6 -15.79 15.46 -5.83
C ARG A 6 -14.95 14.30 -5.28
N LYS A 7 -15.58 13.40 -4.51
CA LYS A 7 -14.92 12.22 -3.96
C LYS A 7 -14.35 11.33 -5.07
N ILE A 8 -15.13 11.04 -6.11
CA ILE A 8 -14.70 10.22 -7.24
C ILE A 8 -13.49 10.85 -7.95
N VAL A 9 -13.54 12.16 -8.21
CA VAL A 9 -12.45 12.88 -8.85
C VAL A 9 -11.17 12.82 -8.01
N PHE A 10 -11.26 13.10 -6.72
CA PHE A 10 -10.09 13.03 -5.83
C PHE A 10 -9.51 11.63 -5.71
N VAL A 11 -10.35 10.62 -5.57
CA VAL A 11 -9.90 9.22 -5.53
C VAL A 11 -9.18 8.85 -6.83
N GLY A 12 -9.73 9.24 -7.97
CA GLY A 12 -9.08 9.02 -9.27
C GLY A 12 -7.72 9.70 -9.37
N LEU A 13 -7.62 10.95 -8.89
CA LEU A 13 -6.33 11.68 -8.85
C LEU A 13 -5.32 11.00 -7.91
N TYR A 14 -5.74 10.53 -6.75
CA TYR A 14 -4.87 9.82 -5.82
C TYR A 14 -4.39 8.49 -6.41
N ILE A 15 -5.24 7.76 -7.09
CA ILE A 15 -4.86 6.52 -7.77
C ILE A 15 -3.82 6.81 -8.85
N ALA A 16 -4.06 7.81 -9.71
CA ALA A 16 -3.12 8.20 -10.75
C ALA A 16 -1.77 8.62 -10.16
N LEU A 17 -1.79 9.44 -9.12
CA LEU A 17 -0.57 9.88 -8.43
C LEU A 17 0.17 8.72 -7.78
N ALA A 18 -0.54 7.79 -7.14
CA ALA A 18 0.05 6.61 -6.52
C ALA A 18 0.76 5.72 -7.54
N VAL A 19 0.12 5.47 -8.68
CA VAL A 19 0.69 4.67 -9.77
C VAL A 19 1.95 5.33 -10.33
N VAL A 20 1.91 6.64 -10.58
CA VAL A 20 3.09 7.39 -11.05
C VAL A 20 4.22 7.37 -10.03
N LEU A 21 3.92 7.63 -8.77
CA LEU A 21 4.94 7.61 -7.70
C LEU A 21 5.54 6.23 -7.51
N GLN A 22 4.75 5.18 -7.62
CA GLN A 22 5.26 3.81 -7.53
C GLN A 22 6.19 3.49 -8.70
N TYR A 23 5.84 3.88 -9.91
CA TYR A 23 6.69 3.71 -11.08
C TYR A 23 8.01 4.48 -10.91
N VAL A 24 7.94 5.74 -10.51
CA VAL A 24 9.12 6.58 -10.26
C VAL A 24 9.99 5.98 -9.15
N SER A 25 9.41 5.47 -8.08
CA SER A 25 10.15 4.81 -6.99
C SER A 25 10.97 3.62 -7.50
N GLY A 26 10.43 2.87 -8.45
CA GLY A 26 11.13 1.76 -9.09
C GLY A 26 12.31 2.18 -9.98
N LEU A 27 12.32 3.42 -10.46
CA LEU A 27 13.39 3.95 -11.31
C LEU A 27 14.56 4.56 -10.52
N ILE A 28 14.35 4.91 -9.25
CA ILE A 28 15.36 5.57 -8.42
C ILE A 28 16.21 4.51 -7.70
N PRO A 29 17.52 4.37 -8.03
CA PRO A 29 18.37 3.36 -7.42
C PRO A 29 18.49 3.47 -5.90
N PHE A 30 18.47 4.70 -5.38
CA PHE A 30 18.56 4.98 -3.94
C PHE A 30 17.37 4.39 -3.15
N LEU A 31 16.20 4.27 -3.78
CA LEU A 31 14.99 3.73 -3.13
C LEU A 31 14.89 2.21 -3.25
N GLN A 32 15.78 1.58 -3.99
CA GLN A 32 15.77 0.13 -4.17
C GLN A 32 16.51 -0.59 -3.06
N MET A 33 15.98 -1.74 -2.66
CA MET A 33 16.59 -2.58 -1.63
C MET A 33 17.51 -3.63 -2.26
N PRO A 34 18.62 -4.03 -1.57
CA PRO A 34 19.59 -4.97 -2.14
C PRO A 34 19.01 -6.33 -2.52
N ASN A 35 18.00 -6.79 -1.79
CA ASN A 35 17.41 -8.12 -1.97
C ASN A 35 16.06 -8.11 -2.69
N GLY A 36 15.80 -7.05 -3.44
CA GLY A 36 14.52 -6.85 -4.13
C GLY A 36 13.55 -5.97 -3.35
N GLY A 37 12.60 -5.40 -4.08
CA GLY A 37 11.67 -4.42 -3.53
C GLY A 37 12.24 -3.01 -3.55
N ASN A 38 11.40 -2.05 -3.21
CA ASN A 38 11.76 -0.64 -3.17
C ASN A 38 10.94 0.10 -2.10
N ILE A 39 11.42 1.28 -1.73
CA ILE A 39 10.63 2.21 -0.92
C ILE A 39 9.58 2.83 -1.83
N ASP A 40 8.33 2.46 -1.61
CA ASP A 40 7.21 2.83 -2.46
C ASP A 40 6.60 4.16 -2.02
N LEU A 41 6.83 5.21 -2.80
CA LEU A 41 6.21 6.52 -2.56
C LEU A 41 4.71 6.53 -2.90
N GLY A 42 4.23 5.55 -3.61
CA GLY A 42 2.81 5.40 -3.94
C GLY A 42 1.91 5.15 -2.73
N VAL A 43 2.48 4.83 -1.58
CA VAL A 43 1.71 4.69 -0.32
C VAL A 43 1.11 6.03 0.14
N ILE A 44 1.74 7.16 -0.20
CA ILE A 44 1.32 8.48 0.28
C ILE A 44 -0.09 8.85 -0.20
N PRO A 45 -0.44 8.77 -1.49
CA PRO A 45 -1.80 9.07 -1.93
C PRO A 45 -2.86 8.13 -1.35
N VAL A 46 -2.54 6.88 -1.11
CA VAL A 46 -3.47 5.92 -0.47
C VAL A 46 -3.77 6.35 0.97
N LEU A 47 -2.74 6.75 1.71
CA LEU A 47 -2.90 7.29 3.06
C LEU A 47 -3.72 8.59 3.03
N MET A 48 -3.47 9.48 2.09
CA MET A 48 -4.24 10.72 1.92
C MET A 48 -5.73 10.42 1.67
N ALA A 49 -6.03 9.48 0.80
CA ALA A 49 -7.41 9.06 0.54
C ALA A 49 -8.08 8.52 1.80
N SER A 50 -7.36 7.74 2.60
CA SER A 50 -7.86 7.20 3.88
C SER A 50 -8.21 8.34 4.86
N TYR A 51 -7.35 9.34 5.02
CA TYR A 51 -7.60 10.44 5.95
C TYR A 51 -8.64 11.43 5.46
N GLN A 52 -8.74 11.64 4.16
CA GLN A 52 -9.69 12.60 3.60
C GLN A 52 -11.11 12.03 3.48
N PHE A 53 -11.26 10.77 3.13
CA PHE A 53 -12.56 10.16 2.81
C PHE A 53 -12.92 8.95 3.70
N GLY A 54 -12.08 8.58 4.64
CA GLY A 54 -12.30 7.47 5.55
C GLY A 54 -11.58 6.17 5.11
N TYR A 55 -11.48 5.25 6.07
CA TYR A 55 -10.73 4.00 5.87
C TYR A 55 -11.32 3.10 4.77
N LYS A 56 -12.63 3.07 4.61
CA LYS A 56 -13.27 2.29 3.53
C LYS A 56 -12.84 2.78 2.15
N THR A 57 -12.82 4.09 1.95
CA THR A 57 -12.34 4.68 0.70
C THR A 57 -10.84 4.49 0.52
N GLY A 58 -10.07 4.55 1.61
CA GLY A 58 -8.64 4.27 1.58
C GLY A 58 -8.33 2.85 1.12
N ILE A 59 -9.03 1.85 1.66
CA ILE A 59 -8.90 0.45 1.26
C ILE A 59 -9.24 0.29 -0.22
N PHE A 60 -10.34 0.87 -0.66
CA PHE A 60 -10.77 0.82 -2.06
C PHE A 60 -9.74 1.45 -2.99
N THR A 61 -9.20 2.62 -2.62
CA THR A 61 -8.13 3.30 -3.37
C THR A 61 -6.89 2.43 -3.47
N GLY A 62 -6.46 1.81 -2.38
CA GLY A 62 -5.32 0.90 -2.37
C GLY A 62 -5.52 -0.31 -3.28
N LEU A 63 -6.68 -0.94 -3.22
CA LEU A 63 -7.01 -2.09 -4.07
C LEU A 63 -7.06 -1.71 -5.55
N LEU A 64 -7.60 -0.55 -5.90
CA LEU A 64 -7.59 -0.06 -7.29
C LEU A 64 -6.18 0.26 -7.77
N CYS A 65 -5.33 0.84 -6.92
CA CYS A 65 -3.92 1.06 -7.24
C CYS A 65 -3.21 -0.26 -7.54
N TRP A 66 -3.42 -1.26 -6.70
CA TRP A 66 -2.85 -2.59 -6.94
C TRP A 66 -3.31 -3.17 -8.28
N LEU A 67 -4.62 -3.12 -8.56
CA LEU A 67 -5.18 -3.66 -9.78
C LEU A 67 -4.61 -2.97 -11.03
N ILE A 68 -4.51 -1.64 -11.01
CA ILE A 68 -3.94 -0.87 -12.12
C ILE A 68 -2.46 -1.19 -12.30
N ASN A 69 -1.69 -1.28 -11.22
CA ASN A 69 -0.28 -1.66 -11.29
C ASN A 69 -0.09 -3.07 -11.86
N LEU A 70 -0.99 -4.00 -11.52
CA LEU A 70 -0.98 -5.34 -12.08
C LEU A 70 -1.24 -5.33 -13.59
N VAL A 71 -2.26 -4.59 -14.04
CA VAL A 71 -2.61 -4.47 -15.47
C VAL A 71 -1.49 -3.81 -16.26
N LEU A 72 -0.84 -2.79 -15.70
CA LEU A 72 0.28 -2.08 -16.33
C LEU A 72 1.61 -2.85 -16.24
N GLY A 73 1.68 -3.93 -15.48
CA GLY A 73 2.92 -4.70 -15.29
C GLY A 73 3.97 -4.00 -14.41
N ILE A 74 3.56 -2.99 -13.63
CA ILE A 74 4.48 -2.25 -12.75
C ILE A 74 4.81 -3.07 -11.51
N SER A 75 3.82 -3.74 -10.93
CA SER A 75 3.99 -4.57 -9.75
C SER A 75 2.96 -5.70 -9.72
N GLY A 76 3.15 -6.66 -8.82
CA GLY A 76 2.19 -7.75 -8.61
C GLY A 76 2.33 -8.89 -9.61
N SER A 77 3.43 -8.95 -10.38
CA SER A 77 3.65 -9.99 -11.38
C SER A 77 4.23 -11.30 -10.82
N TRP A 78 4.79 -11.26 -9.61
CA TRP A 78 5.39 -12.43 -8.98
C TRP A 78 4.34 -13.24 -8.23
N PHE A 79 4.06 -14.42 -8.73
CA PHE A 79 3.06 -15.32 -8.16
C PHE A 79 3.70 -16.68 -7.84
N VAL A 80 3.71 -17.05 -6.57
CA VAL A 80 4.17 -18.35 -6.09
C VAL A 80 2.97 -19.21 -5.67
N SER A 81 2.06 -18.61 -4.88
CA SER A 81 0.84 -19.27 -4.42
C SER A 81 -0.24 -18.24 -4.11
N ILE A 82 -1.49 -18.69 -3.98
CA ILE A 82 -2.60 -17.80 -3.63
C ILE A 82 -2.38 -17.12 -2.28
N PRO A 83 -2.00 -17.84 -1.19
CA PRO A 83 -1.73 -17.18 0.09
C PRO A 83 -0.56 -16.20 0.02
N GLN A 84 0.52 -16.53 -0.68
CA GLN A 84 1.66 -15.62 -0.87
C GLN A 84 1.21 -14.33 -1.54
N TYR A 85 0.42 -14.44 -2.59
CA TYR A 85 -0.06 -13.27 -3.33
C TYR A 85 -0.94 -12.36 -2.48
N LEU A 86 -1.79 -12.94 -1.64
CA LEU A 86 -2.60 -12.18 -0.68
C LEU A 86 -1.73 -11.40 0.31
N PHE A 87 -0.72 -12.05 0.89
CA PHE A 87 0.15 -11.43 1.89
C PHE A 87 1.10 -10.39 1.30
N ASP A 88 1.53 -10.56 0.05
CA ASP A 88 2.49 -9.66 -0.58
C ASP A 88 1.85 -8.44 -1.25
N TYR A 89 0.65 -8.59 -1.79
CA TYR A 89 0.07 -7.56 -2.66
C TYR A 89 -1.27 -7.02 -2.16
N ILE A 90 -2.23 -7.89 -1.89
CA ILE A 90 -3.59 -7.47 -1.56
C ILE A 90 -3.70 -6.95 -0.13
N LEU A 91 -3.19 -7.70 0.83
CA LEU A 91 -3.24 -7.35 2.24
C LEU A 91 -2.48 -6.07 2.57
N PRO A 92 -1.23 -5.85 2.07
CA PRO A 92 -0.49 -4.62 2.37
C PRO A 92 -1.21 -3.35 1.93
N VAL A 93 -1.80 -3.30 0.74
CA VAL A 93 -2.52 -2.11 0.25
C VAL A 93 -3.82 -1.88 1.01
N SER A 94 -4.49 -2.96 1.43
CA SER A 94 -5.69 -2.87 2.27
C SER A 94 -5.35 -2.32 3.66
N LEU A 95 -4.25 -2.78 4.25
CA LEU A 95 -3.79 -2.30 5.56
C LEU A 95 -3.41 -0.82 5.54
N LEU A 96 -2.81 -0.33 4.45
CA LEU A 96 -2.54 1.10 4.27
C LEU A 96 -3.83 1.92 4.30
N GLY A 97 -4.89 1.43 3.67
CA GLY A 97 -6.18 2.09 3.65
C GLY A 97 -6.84 2.19 5.04
N LEU A 98 -6.45 1.34 5.97
CA LEU A 98 -6.96 1.36 7.36
C LEU A 98 -6.34 2.46 8.23
N ALA A 99 -5.38 3.23 7.73
CA ALA A 99 -4.65 4.21 8.55
C ALA A 99 -5.57 5.16 9.32
N SER A 100 -6.62 5.68 8.70
CA SER A 100 -7.56 6.59 9.35
C SER A 100 -8.47 5.94 10.40
N ALA A 101 -8.53 4.61 10.46
CA ALA A 101 -9.29 3.87 11.46
C ALA A 101 -8.56 3.75 12.80
N PHE A 102 -7.25 4.05 12.85
CA PHE A 102 -6.48 4.00 14.09
C PHE A 102 -6.89 5.13 15.02
N PRO A 103 -7.06 4.84 16.34
CA PRO A 103 -7.48 5.84 17.30
C PRO A 103 -6.35 6.81 17.65
N LYS A 104 -6.74 7.98 18.11
CA LYS A 104 -5.83 8.93 18.76
C LYS A 104 -5.37 8.37 20.10
N ILE A 105 -4.07 8.42 20.38
CA ILE A 105 -3.50 7.95 21.65
C ILE A 105 -2.97 9.16 22.43
N GLY A 106 -3.64 9.51 23.52
CA GLY A 106 -3.26 10.63 24.37
C GLY A 106 -3.18 11.94 23.58
N LYS A 107 -2.01 12.58 23.59
CA LYS A 107 -1.74 13.82 22.85
C LYS A 107 -1.29 13.58 21.41
N ILE A 108 -1.05 12.33 21.01
CA ILE A 108 -0.57 11.97 19.68
C ILE A 108 -1.75 11.96 18.71
N ASN A 109 -1.66 12.74 17.64
CA ASN A 109 -2.70 12.80 16.62
C ASN A 109 -2.86 11.45 15.91
N ASN A 110 -4.09 11.13 15.48
CA ASN A 110 -4.38 9.90 14.74
C ASN A 110 -3.62 9.76 13.41
N ILE A 111 -3.12 10.85 12.84
CA ILE A 111 -2.26 10.78 11.66
C ILE A 111 -0.98 10.01 11.99
N TYR A 112 -0.32 10.35 13.08
CA TYR A 112 0.92 9.66 13.48
C TYR A 112 0.67 8.21 13.87
N THR A 113 -0.36 7.95 14.66
CA THR A 113 -0.71 6.58 15.07
C THR A 113 -1.16 5.74 13.88
N GLY A 114 -1.98 6.30 13.00
CA GLY A 114 -2.52 5.60 11.84
C GLY A 114 -1.45 5.28 10.79
N VAL A 115 -0.62 6.26 10.43
CA VAL A 115 0.47 6.04 9.47
C VAL A 115 1.46 5.01 10.01
N THR A 116 1.91 5.18 11.25
CA THR A 116 2.85 4.26 11.89
C THR A 116 2.25 2.85 11.99
N GLY A 117 1.01 2.73 12.48
CA GLY A 117 0.33 1.45 12.62
C GLY A 117 0.10 0.75 11.28
N ALA A 118 -0.36 1.47 10.27
CA ALA A 118 -0.57 0.93 8.93
C ALA A 118 0.74 0.47 8.29
N MET A 119 1.81 1.24 8.43
CA MET A 119 3.14 0.88 7.90
C MET A 119 3.72 -0.34 8.62
N ILE A 120 3.56 -0.45 9.93
CA ILE A 120 3.98 -1.63 10.69
C ILE A 120 3.21 -2.87 10.22
N LEU A 121 1.89 -2.78 10.08
CA LEU A 121 1.07 -3.89 9.59
C LEU A 121 1.45 -4.30 8.17
N LYS A 122 1.68 -3.33 7.29
CA LYS A 122 2.19 -3.60 5.94
C LYS A 122 3.53 -4.34 5.99
N TYR A 123 4.47 -3.86 6.79
CA TYR A 123 5.78 -4.48 6.96
C TYR A 123 5.66 -5.91 7.48
N LEU A 124 4.84 -6.15 8.50
CA LEU A 124 4.59 -7.49 9.05
C LEU A 124 4.01 -8.44 8.00
N SER A 125 3.11 -7.97 7.16
CA SER A 125 2.55 -8.77 6.06
C SER A 125 3.64 -9.23 5.11
N HIS A 126 4.54 -8.34 4.71
CA HIS A 126 5.67 -8.68 3.84
C HIS A 126 6.68 -9.62 4.52
N VAL A 127 6.97 -9.40 5.81
CA VAL A 127 7.86 -10.30 6.57
C VAL A 127 7.27 -11.70 6.66
N LEU A 128 5.99 -11.83 6.96
CA LEU A 128 5.33 -13.13 7.02
C LEU A 128 5.37 -13.84 5.66
N SER A 129 5.08 -13.13 4.59
CA SER A 129 5.20 -13.68 3.24
C SER A 129 6.64 -14.11 2.93
N GLY A 130 7.60 -13.27 3.26
CA GLY A 130 9.02 -13.56 3.06
C GLY A 130 9.47 -14.83 3.76
N VAL A 131 9.13 -14.96 5.04
CA VAL A 131 9.52 -16.12 5.85
C VAL A 131 8.89 -17.42 5.34
N TYR A 132 7.60 -17.39 4.99
CA TYR A 132 6.87 -18.62 4.65
C TYR A 132 6.99 -19.03 3.17
N TYR A 133 7.20 -18.11 2.26
CA TYR A 133 7.08 -18.38 0.83
C TYR A 133 8.35 -18.10 0.02
N TRP A 134 9.21 -17.19 0.50
CA TRP A 134 10.42 -16.80 -0.24
C TRP A 134 11.70 -17.43 0.30
N PHE A 135 11.73 -17.83 1.59
CA PHE A 135 12.91 -18.40 2.23
C PHE A 135 12.83 -19.86 2.66
N PRO A 136 11.86 -20.67 2.24
CA PRO A 136 11.78 -22.05 2.72
C PRO A 136 12.96 -22.94 2.32
N GLU A 137 13.73 -22.56 1.31
CA GLU A 137 14.82 -23.39 0.75
C GLU A 137 16.22 -22.90 1.06
N THR A 138 16.38 -21.74 1.69
CA THR A 138 17.72 -21.14 1.92
C THR A 138 18.30 -21.46 3.30
N THR A 139 17.62 -22.24 4.11
CA THR A 139 17.98 -22.48 5.51
C THR A 139 18.76 -23.80 5.72
N TYR A 140 19.10 -24.50 4.67
CA TYR A 140 19.77 -25.80 4.81
C TYR A 140 21.01 -25.93 3.97
#